data_6f6e37af75f4459a621473c2190363b0
#
_entry.id   6f6e37af75f4459a621473c2190363b0
#
_cell.length_a   1.000
_cell.length_b   1.000
_cell.length_c   1.000
_cell.angle_alpha   90.00
_cell.angle_beta   90.00
_cell.angle_gamma   90.00
#
_symmetry.space_group_name_H-M   'P 1'
#
loop_
_entity.id
_entity.type
_entity.pdbx_description
1 polymer ?
#
loop_
_entity_poly.entity_id
_entity_poly.type
_entity_poly.pdbx_seq_one_letter_code
_entity_poly.pdbx_strand_id
1 'polypeptide(L)'
;MSYKNENMKMIELHENGLDIQFRIRENGVVELADFSSQEVKKAVMEPKEDICYPAVEIHRSGTGSLNMHAYKNNINQSSVDFVYENHELKAQAGGKELEIVMISPEKLKAVYHMRLFDGVPAVQTWTEIINEGSEDQGLTYVSSFMYQGISRGGEKPYYKKTDIYVPFNSWCCEAQWQKYDAETLNLNGMVVDGFNHQGYGLNRYCYSGKGTWSTCEYLPMGIAEDRETGETYIFQIESSGQWLAEYGSAQGGNLYLALSGATEQEHGWYK
;
A
#
# COMPACT_ATOMS: atom_id res chain seq x y z
N MET A 1 13.84 -22.64 -12.64
CA MET A 1 13.10 -23.73 -11.98
C MET A 1 11.80 -23.15 -11.52
N SER A 2 10.67 -23.62 -12.04
CA SER A 2 9.34 -23.14 -11.63
C SER A 2 9.00 -23.79 -10.29
N TYR A 3 9.12 -23.04 -9.21
CA TYR A 3 8.56 -23.46 -7.92
C TYR A 3 7.04 -23.32 -8.00
N LYS A 4 6.36 -24.45 -8.20
CA LYS A 4 4.93 -24.55 -7.92
C LYS A 4 4.79 -24.54 -6.40
N ASN A 5 4.44 -23.39 -5.85
CA ASN A 5 4.05 -23.25 -4.44
C ASN A 5 2.64 -23.86 -4.25
N GLU A 6 2.59 -25.14 -3.96
CA GLU A 6 1.32 -25.88 -3.78
C GLU A 6 0.62 -25.63 -2.42
N ASN A 7 1.18 -24.80 -1.52
CA ASN A 7 0.67 -24.61 -0.15
C ASN A 7 0.38 -23.16 0.27
N MET A 8 0.38 -22.20 -0.65
CA MET A 8 0.01 -20.83 -0.25
C MET A 8 -1.49 -20.70 -0.10
N LYS A 9 -1.95 -20.21 1.05
CA LYS A 9 -3.35 -19.89 1.29
C LYS A 9 -3.69 -18.54 0.66
N MET A 10 -4.79 -18.50 -0.11
CA MET A 10 -5.30 -17.30 -0.75
C MET A 10 -6.64 -16.89 -0.13
N ILE A 11 -6.89 -15.58 -0.06
CA ILE A 11 -8.20 -14.99 0.19
C ILE A 11 -8.55 -14.23 -1.08
N GLU A 12 -9.62 -14.62 -1.75
CA GLU A 12 -9.97 -14.11 -3.08
C GLU A 12 -11.37 -13.49 -3.05
N LEU A 13 -11.50 -12.31 -3.62
CA LEU A 13 -12.75 -11.58 -3.79
C LEU A 13 -12.84 -11.13 -5.25
N HIS A 14 -13.90 -11.56 -5.95
CA HIS A 14 -14.16 -11.26 -7.36
C HIS A 14 -15.55 -10.64 -7.47
N GLU A 15 -15.68 -9.38 -7.08
CA GLU A 15 -16.96 -8.72 -6.93
C GLU A 15 -16.92 -7.28 -7.41
N ASN A 16 -18.08 -6.77 -7.83
CA ASN A 16 -18.27 -5.35 -8.14
C ASN A 16 -17.29 -4.79 -9.17
N GLY A 17 -16.77 -5.62 -10.09
CA GLY A 17 -15.80 -5.21 -11.09
C GLY A 17 -14.35 -5.18 -10.60
N LEU A 18 -14.08 -5.67 -9.37
CA LEU A 18 -12.75 -5.77 -8.78
C LEU A 18 -12.29 -7.22 -8.63
N ASP A 19 -11.00 -7.44 -8.88
CA ASP A 19 -10.26 -8.63 -8.49
C ASP A 19 -9.32 -8.24 -7.35
N ILE A 20 -9.52 -8.88 -6.18
CA ILE A 20 -8.76 -8.62 -4.96
C ILE A 20 -8.26 -9.95 -4.42
N GLN A 21 -6.96 -10.07 -4.26
CA GLN A 21 -6.35 -11.31 -3.80
C GLN A 21 -5.30 -11.04 -2.72
N PHE A 22 -5.51 -11.63 -1.56
CA PHE A 22 -4.50 -11.66 -0.51
C PHE A 22 -3.83 -13.02 -0.51
N ARG A 23 -2.52 -13.03 -0.38
CA ARG A 23 -1.68 -14.20 -0.24
C ARG A 23 -1.13 -14.29 1.16
N ILE A 24 -1.24 -15.45 1.78
CA ILE A 24 -0.61 -15.76 3.06
C ILE A 24 0.64 -16.57 2.75
N ARG A 25 1.80 -15.99 3.04
CA ARG A 25 3.11 -16.63 2.83
C ARG A 25 3.34 -17.77 3.80
N GLU A 26 4.31 -18.65 3.53
CA GLU A 26 4.68 -19.75 4.45
C GLU A 26 5.13 -19.25 5.83
N ASN A 27 5.75 -18.06 5.90
CA ASN A 27 6.13 -17.41 7.15
C ASN A 27 4.96 -16.68 7.84
N GLY A 28 3.75 -16.76 7.29
CA GLY A 28 2.55 -16.14 7.84
C GLY A 28 2.30 -14.68 7.41
N VAL A 29 3.22 -14.04 6.71
CA VAL A 29 3.01 -12.65 6.23
C VAL A 29 1.86 -12.60 5.23
N VAL A 30 0.96 -11.64 5.38
CA VAL A 30 -0.16 -11.39 4.46
C VAL A 30 0.28 -10.33 3.45
N GLU A 31 0.14 -10.64 2.15
CA GLU A 31 0.43 -9.72 1.05
C GLU A 31 -0.86 -9.41 0.26
N LEU A 32 -1.07 -8.18 -0.17
CA LEU A 32 -2.07 -7.85 -1.19
C LEU A 32 -1.45 -8.16 -2.57
N ALA A 33 -1.75 -9.35 -3.08
CA ALA A 33 -1.12 -9.91 -4.27
C ALA A 33 -1.78 -9.43 -5.57
N ASP A 34 -3.07 -9.07 -5.52
CA ASP A 34 -3.77 -8.39 -6.60
C ASP A 34 -4.83 -7.44 -6.06
N PHE A 35 -4.93 -6.29 -6.71
CA PHE A 35 -5.99 -5.30 -6.55
C PHE A 35 -6.15 -4.62 -7.90
N SER A 36 -7.08 -5.09 -8.70
CA SER A 36 -7.22 -4.64 -10.08
C SER A 36 -8.68 -4.65 -10.54
N SER A 37 -8.93 -3.98 -11.67
CA SER A 37 -10.20 -4.08 -12.36
C SER A 37 -10.31 -5.42 -13.09
N GLN A 38 -11.47 -6.08 -13.00
CA GLN A 38 -11.77 -7.31 -13.74
C GLN A 38 -11.64 -7.14 -15.26
N GLU A 39 -11.74 -5.92 -15.77
CA GLU A 39 -11.58 -5.63 -17.20
C GLU A 39 -10.13 -5.77 -17.67
N VAL A 40 -9.16 -5.54 -16.80
CA VAL A 40 -7.74 -5.50 -17.17
C VAL A 40 -7.08 -6.89 -17.18
N LYS A 41 -7.62 -7.84 -16.45
CA LYS A 41 -7.16 -9.25 -16.39
C LYS A 41 -5.64 -9.40 -16.17
N LYS A 42 -5.14 -8.86 -15.10
CA LYS A 42 -3.74 -9.02 -14.70
C LYS A 42 -3.46 -10.41 -14.12
N ALA A 43 -2.26 -10.92 -14.38
CA ALA A 43 -1.77 -12.05 -13.59
C ALA A 43 -1.52 -11.62 -12.15
N VAL A 44 -1.78 -12.47 -11.18
CA VAL A 44 -1.44 -12.23 -9.77
C VAL A 44 0.05 -11.98 -9.62
N MET A 45 0.43 -11.05 -8.77
CA MET A 45 1.83 -10.72 -8.53
C MET A 45 2.57 -11.94 -7.95
N GLU A 46 3.63 -12.36 -8.63
CA GLU A 46 4.44 -13.48 -8.16
C GLU A 46 5.17 -13.13 -6.86
N PRO A 47 5.22 -14.06 -5.89
CA PRO A 47 5.96 -13.87 -4.66
C PRO A 47 7.46 -13.79 -4.94
N LYS A 48 8.18 -12.93 -4.22
CA LYS A 48 9.64 -12.88 -4.25
C LYS A 48 10.19 -13.80 -3.15
N GLU A 49 11.25 -14.56 -3.44
CA GLU A 49 11.81 -15.51 -2.46
C GLU A 49 12.31 -14.81 -1.20
N ASP A 50 13.03 -13.70 -1.36
CA ASP A 50 13.74 -13.02 -0.28
C ASP A 50 12.99 -11.85 0.33
N ILE A 51 11.82 -11.47 -0.20
CA ILE A 51 11.10 -10.27 0.22
C ILE A 51 9.62 -10.54 0.33
N CYS A 52 9.05 -10.20 1.50
CA CYS A 52 7.62 -10.10 1.70
C CYS A 52 7.18 -8.64 1.57
N TYR A 53 6.03 -8.43 0.95
CA TYR A 53 5.38 -7.12 0.86
C TYR A 53 4.11 -7.12 1.70
N PRO A 54 4.19 -6.76 3.00
CA PRO A 54 3.04 -6.80 3.88
C PRO A 54 1.87 -5.99 3.32
N ALA A 55 0.65 -6.51 3.45
CA ALA A 55 -0.58 -5.79 3.10
C ALA A 55 -0.81 -4.57 3.98
N VAL A 56 -0.17 -4.55 5.16
CA VAL A 56 -0.17 -3.42 6.10
C VAL A 56 1.25 -3.14 6.54
N GLU A 57 1.69 -1.91 6.39
CA GLU A 57 2.95 -1.44 6.95
C GLU A 57 2.71 -0.85 8.34
N ILE A 58 3.42 -1.41 9.32
CA ILE A 58 3.34 -1.01 10.72
C ILE A 58 4.76 -0.76 11.21
N HIS A 59 5.12 0.50 11.45
CA HIS A 59 6.45 0.86 11.91
C HIS A 59 6.43 1.10 13.41
N ARG A 60 7.20 0.33 14.14
CA ARG A 60 7.41 0.50 15.57
C ARG A 60 8.65 1.34 15.85
N SER A 61 8.62 2.08 16.95
CA SER A 61 9.80 2.82 17.41
C SER A 61 10.99 1.89 17.62
N GLY A 62 12.15 2.28 17.09
CA GLY A 62 13.38 1.49 17.17
C GLY A 62 13.53 0.41 16.10
N THR A 63 12.55 0.22 15.21
CA THR A 63 12.68 -0.66 14.04
C THR A 63 13.04 0.13 12.79
N GLY A 64 13.65 -0.53 11.83
CA GLY A 64 14.07 0.09 10.57
C GLY A 64 13.51 -0.62 9.35
N SER A 65 13.73 -0.02 8.18
CA SER A 65 13.40 -0.64 6.91
C SER A 65 14.36 -1.79 6.61
N LEU A 66 13.84 -2.89 6.11
CA LEU A 66 14.65 -3.98 5.53
C LEU A 66 15.26 -3.58 4.19
N ASN A 67 14.78 -2.50 3.59
CA ASN A 67 15.37 -1.91 2.41
C ASN A 67 16.57 -1.02 2.82
N MET A 68 17.78 -1.54 2.70
CA MET A 68 19.01 -0.90 3.16
C MET A 68 19.33 0.43 2.46
N HIS A 69 18.70 0.75 1.34
CA HIS A 69 19.16 1.81 0.46
C HIS A 69 18.23 3.02 0.37
N ALA A 70 17.03 2.97 0.98
CA ALA A 70 16.11 4.08 0.89
C ALA A 70 15.16 4.18 2.09
N TYR A 71 14.81 5.40 2.44
CA TYR A 71 13.76 5.68 3.38
C TYR A 71 12.41 5.63 2.66
N LYS A 72 11.70 4.53 2.81
CA LYS A 72 10.38 4.27 2.23
C LYS A 72 9.47 3.67 3.28
N ASN A 73 8.17 3.95 3.17
CA ASN A 73 7.17 3.34 4.03
C ASN A 73 6.73 1.97 3.48
N ASN A 74 7.71 1.15 3.14
CA ASN A 74 7.48 -0.24 2.74
C ASN A 74 8.58 -1.16 3.28
N ILE A 75 8.22 -2.41 3.53
CA ILE A 75 9.11 -3.48 3.99
C ILE A 75 9.85 -3.07 5.27
N ASN A 76 9.12 -2.57 6.27
CA ASN A 76 9.70 -2.33 7.59
C ASN A 76 9.87 -3.66 8.32
N GLN A 77 10.93 -3.77 9.15
CA GLN A 77 11.19 -4.96 9.95
C GLN A 77 9.97 -5.34 10.80
N SER A 78 9.34 -4.38 11.45
CA SER A 78 8.18 -4.66 12.29
C SER A 78 6.94 -5.09 11.51
N SER A 79 6.80 -4.70 10.25
CA SER A 79 5.63 -5.08 9.43
C SER A 79 5.64 -6.56 9.06
N VAL A 80 6.82 -7.15 8.83
CA VAL A 80 6.95 -8.58 8.51
C VAL A 80 6.84 -9.48 9.74
N ASP A 81 6.86 -8.93 10.94
CA ASP A 81 6.66 -9.68 12.18
C ASP A 81 5.17 -9.99 12.44
N PHE A 82 4.25 -9.28 11.76
CA PHE A 82 2.82 -9.55 11.87
C PHE A 82 2.44 -10.74 11.00
N VAL A 83 2.04 -11.83 11.63
CA VAL A 83 1.65 -13.07 10.95
C VAL A 83 0.15 -13.27 10.99
N TYR A 84 -0.39 -13.84 9.94
CA TYR A 84 -1.80 -14.18 9.81
C TYR A 84 -2.29 -15.07 10.96
N GLU A 85 -3.41 -14.68 11.54
CA GLU A 85 -4.13 -15.49 12.53
C GLU A 85 -5.42 -16.05 11.94
N ASN A 86 -6.32 -15.18 11.49
CA ASN A 86 -7.58 -15.57 10.87
C ASN A 86 -8.12 -14.45 9.97
N HIS A 87 -9.23 -14.73 9.28
CA HIS A 87 -10.00 -13.72 8.55
C HIS A 87 -11.48 -14.08 8.57
N GLU A 88 -12.33 -13.08 8.40
CA GLU A 88 -13.77 -13.21 8.28
C GLU A 88 -14.30 -12.26 7.21
N LEU A 89 -15.27 -12.73 6.42
CA LEU A 89 -16.03 -11.91 5.48
C LEU A 89 -17.45 -11.75 6.02
N LYS A 90 -17.79 -10.54 6.47
CA LYS A 90 -19.06 -10.21 7.11
C LYS A 90 -20.00 -9.51 6.14
N ALA A 91 -21.26 -9.92 6.09
CA ALA A 91 -22.28 -9.14 5.40
C ALA A 91 -22.55 -7.84 6.16
N GLN A 92 -22.60 -6.73 5.41
CA GLN A 92 -22.85 -5.38 5.92
C GLN A 92 -23.99 -4.74 5.13
N ALA A 93 -24.64 -3.70 5.68
CA ALA A 93 -25.62 -2.94 4.93
C ALA A 93 -24.97 -2.28 3.70
N GLY A 94 -25.40 -2.65 2.50
CA GLY A 94 -24.89 -2.13 1.23
C GLY A 94 -23.53 -2.69 0.81
N GLY A 95 -23.15 -3.88 1.29
CA GLY A 95 -21.92 -4.54 0.88
C GLY A 95 -21.41 -5.62 1.82
N LYS A 96 -20.11 -5.78 1.87
CA LYS A 96 -19.40 -6.74 2.72
C LYS A 96 -18.16 -6.12 3.33
N GLU A 97 -17.69 -6.67 4.40
CA GLU A 97 -16.43 -6.29 5.04
C GLU A 97 -15.56 -7.53 5.27
N LEU A 98 -14.36 -7.49 4.72
CA LEU A 98 -13.31 -8.46 5.02
C LEU A 98 -12.47 -7.93 6.18
N GLU A 99 -12.35 -8.74 7.23
CA GLU A 99 -11.39 -8.51 8.32
C GLU A 99 -10.27 -9.54 8.21
N ILE A 100 -9.02 -9.11 8.25
CA ILE A 100 -7.84 -9.97 8.32
C ILE A 100 -7.11 -9.65 9.61
N VAL A 101 -6.99 -10.65 10.48
CA VAL A 101 -6.32 -10.53 11.78
C VAL A 101 -4.89 -11.03 11.66
N MET A 102 -3.96 -10.21 12.10
CA MET A 102 -2.53 -10.51 12.16
C MET A 102 -2.00 -10.18 13.56
N ILE A 103 -1.02 -10.93 14.04
CA ILE A 103 -0.45 -10.75 15.38
C ILE A 103 1.07 -10.76 15.33
N SER A 104 1.70 -9.88 16.08
CA SER A 104 3.16 -9.86 16.27
C SER A 104 3.60 -10.70 17.47
N PRO A 105 4.89 -11.07 17.58
CA PRO A 105 5.43 -11.75 18.75
C PRO A 105 5.19 -11.02 20.08
N GLU A 106 5.15 -9.69 20.05
CA GLU A 106 4.90 -8.83 21.23
C GLU A 106 3.42 -8.69 21.57
N LYS A 107 2.55 -9.45 20.89
CA LYS A 107 1.10 -9.42 21.05
C LYS A 107 0.47 -8.08 20.66
N LEU A 108 1.06 -7.37 19.71
CA LEU A 108 0.32 -6.38 18.95
C LEU A 108 -0.55 -7.11 17.93
N LYS A 109 -1.83 -6.81 17.95
CA LYS A 109 -2.81 -7.33 17.00
C LYS A 109 -3.15 -6.24 16.00
N ALA A 110 -3.02 -6.55 14.74
CA ALA A 110 -3.46 -5.71 13.63
C ALA A 110 -4.70 -6.33 13.00
N VAL A 111 -5.76 -5.57 12.89
CA VAL A 111 -6.96 -5.95 12.15
C VAL A 111 -7.05 -5.08 10.93
N TYR A 112 -6.82 -5.67 9.76
CA TYR A 112 -7.00 -4.98 8.49
C TYR A 112 -8.44 -5.16 8.03
N HIS A 113 -9.11 -4.06 7.78
CA HIS A 113 -10.49 -4.00 7.32
C HIS A 113 -10.53 -3.57 5.85
N MET A 114 -11.34 -4.25 5.06
CA MET A 114 -11.66 -3.87 3.69
C MET A 114 -13.17 -4.00 3.47
N ARG A 115 -13.83 -2.87 3.35
CA ARG A 115 -15.26 -2.81 3.03
C ARG A 115 -15.47 -2.66 1.54
N LEU A 116 -16.27 -3.55 0.98
CA LEU A 116 -16.73 -3.53 -0.41
C LEU A 116 -18.16 -3.00 -0.46
N PHE A 117 -18.48 -2.25 -1.52
CA PHE A 117 -19.79 -1.64 -1.71
C PHE A 117 -20.52 -2.29 -2.88
N ASP A 118 -21.78 -2.68 -2.69
CA ASP A 118 -22.57 -3.37 -3.71
C ASP A 118 -22.68 -2.52 -4.97
N GLY A 119 -22.27 -3.08 -6.12
CA GLY A 119 -22.35 -2.45 -7.43
C GLY A 119 -21.38 -1.30 -7.67
N VAL A 120 -20.40 -1.09 -6.80
CA VAL A 120 -19.39 -0.02 -6.94
C VAL A 120 -17.99 -0.63 -6.92
N PRO A 121 -17.13 -0.39 -7.94
CA PRO A 121 -15.75 -0.87 -7.96
C PRO A 121 -14.84 -0.02 -7.05
N ALA A 122 -15.18 0.02 -5.76
CA ALA A 122 -14.44 0.76 -4.75
C ALA A 122 -14.40 -0.02 -3.43
N VAL A 123 -13.35 0.23 -2.66
CA VAL A 123 -13.19 -0.29 -1.31
C VAL A 123 -12.87 0.84 -0.34
N GLN A 124 -13.28 0.68 0.91
CA GLN A 124 -12.80 1.48 2.03
C GLN A 124 -11.93 0.61 2.90
N THR A 125 -10.74 1.08 3.25
CA THR A 125 -9.77 0.31 4.04
C THR A 125 -9.27 1.09 5.24
N TRP A 126 -9.05 0.39 6.35
CA TRP A 126 -8.40 0.91 7.54
C TRP A 126 -7.71 -0.20 8.31
N THR A 127 -6.82 0.18 9.20
CA THR A 127 -6.11 -0.76 10.07
C THR A 127 -6.32 -0.37 11.51
N GLU A 128 -6.80 -1.30 12.33
CA GLU A 128 -6.89 -1.19 13.77
C GLU A 128 -5.69 -1.87 14.42
N ILE A 129 -5.05 -1.21 15.38
CA ILE A 129 -3.96 -1.79 16.17
C ILE A 129 -4.39 -1.90 17.62
N ILE A 130 -4.31 -3.12 18.16
CA ILE A 130 -4.68 -3.44 19.53
C ILE A 130 -3.44 -3.98 20.24
N ASN A 131 -3.06 -3.37 21.35
CA ASN A 131 -1.99 -3.89 22.19
C ASN A 131 -2.57 -4.87 23.24
N GLU A 132 -2.39 -6.16 22.99
CA GLU A 132 -2.76 -7.24 23.92
C GLU A 132 -1.57 -7.67 24.79
N GLY A 133 -0.40 -7.05 24.61
CA GLY A 133 0.79 -7.28 25.40
C GLY A 133 0.79 -6.49 26.70
N SER A 134 1.84 -6.71 27.53
CA SER A 134 2.02 -6.01 28.81
C SER A 134 2.85 -4.75 28.71
N GLU A 135 3.58 -4.58 27.61
CA GLU A 135 4.54 -3.50 27.42
C GLU A 135 3.98 -2.43 26.47
N ASP A 136 4.28 -1.17 26.78
CA ASP A 136 3.97 -0.06 25.87
C ASP A 136 4.71 -0.20 24.54
N GLN A 137 4.03 -0.02 23.43
CA GLN A 137 4.61 -0.07 22.09
C GLN A 137 4.46 1.28 21.39
N GLY A 138 5.56 1.87 20.94
CA GLY A 138 5.53 3.10 20.15
C GLY A 138 5.30 2.79 18.67
N LEU A 139 4.30 3.41 18.07
CA LEU A 139 4.04 3.32 16.63
C LEU A 139 4.40 4.63 15.95
N THR A 140 5.11 4.56 14.85
CA THR A 140 5.52 5.75 14.07
C THR A 140 4.81 5.85 12.72
N TYR A 141 4.29 4.73 12.20
CA TYR A 141 3.53 4.69 10.97
C TYR A 141 2.61 3.46 10.94
N VAL A 142 1.39 3.62 10.43
CA VAL A 142 0.47 2.53 10.12
C VAL A 142 -0.22 2.85 8.80
N SER A 143 -0.09 1.97 7.81
CA SER A 143 -0.81 2.15 6.55
C SER A 143 -2.27 1.76 6.68
N SER A 144 -3.15 2.50 6.02
CA SER A 144 -4.55 2.12 5.78
C SER A 144 -4.73 1.36 4.47
N PHE A 145 -3.79 1.54 3.53
CA PHE A 145 -3.74 0.80 2.27
C PHE A 145 -2.29 0.68 1.82
N MET A 146 -1.92 -0.51 1.32
CA MET A 146 -0.60 -0.78 0.75
C MET A 146 -0.72 -1.76 -0.41
N TYR A 147 -0.32 -1.33 -1.61
CA TYR A 147 -0.34 -2.20 -2.79
C TYR A 147 0.89 -1.99 -3.67
N GLN A 148 1.56 -3.09 -4.02
CA GLN A 148 2.83 -3.10 -4.77
C GLN A 148 2.65 -3.27 -6.28
N GLY A 149 1.44 -3.25 -6.78
CA GLY A 149 1.14 -3.63 -8.16
C GLY A 149 0.54 -2.53 -9.03
N ILE A 150 0.74 -1.25 -8.69
CA ILE A 150 0.27 -0.13 -9.51
C ILE A 150 0.96 -0.18 -10.88
N SER A 151 0.18 -0.07 -11.97
CA SER A 151 0.66 -0.14 -13.36
C SER A 151 1.45 -1.43 -13.68
N ARG A 152 1.12 -2.53 -13.01
CA ARG A 152 1.69 -3.84 -13.29
C ARG A 152 1.10 -4.43 -14.57
N GLY A 153 1.91 -5.21 -15.29
CA GLY A 153 1.51 -5.82 -16.55
C GLY A 153 1.83 -4.94 -17.77
N GLY A 154 1.42 -5.38 -18.96
CA GLY A 154 1.75 -4.74 -20.21
C GLY A 154 3.20 -5.00 -20.65
N GLU A 155 3.61 -4.33 -21.73
CA GLU A 155 4.95 -4.49 -22.33
C GLU A 155 5.94 -3.45 -21.81
N LYS A 156 5.45 -2.26 -21.46
CA LYS A 156 6.30 -1.16 -21.00
C LYS A 156 6.54 -1.23 -19.49
N PRO A 157 7.73 -0.84 -19.01
CA PRO A 157 7.96 -0.71 -17.59
C PRO A 157 7.07 0.41 -17.01
N TYR A 158 6.66 0.25 -15.74
CA TYR A 158 5.70 1.15 -15.08
C TYR A 158 6.06 2.63 -15.21
N TYR A 159 7.34 3.00 -15.09
CA TYR A 159 7.77 4.39 -15.12
C TYR A 159 7.62 5.06 -16.50
N LYS A 160 7.51 4.27 -17.57
CA LYS A 160 7.26 4.77 -18.94
C LYS A 160 5.78 4.92 -19.29
N LYS A 161 4.90 4.43 -18.46
CA LYS A 161 3.46 4.37 -18.77
C LYS A 161 2.55 4.89 -17.66
N THR A 162 3.08 5.19 -16.46
CA THR A 162 2.27 5.68 -15.35
C THR A 162 2.27 7.19 -15.29
N ASP A 163 1.06 7.75 -15.23
CA ASP A 163 0.81 9.14 -14.90
C ASP A 163 0.26 9.24 -13.47
N ILE A 164 0.75 10.21 -12.71
CA ILE A 164 0.33 10.49 -11.34
C ILE A 164 -0.25 11.90 -11.31
N TYR A 165 -1.46 12.04 -10.80
CA TYR A 165 -2.13 13.31 -10.64
C TYR A 165 -2.11 13.72 -9.17
N VAL A 166 -1.56 14.90 -8.91
CA VAL A 166 -1.38 15.47 -7.57
C VAL A 166 -2.27 16.68 -7.41
N PRO A 167 -3.16 16.72 -6.42
CA PRO A 167 -4.09 17.81 -6.19
C PRO A 167 -3.49 18.84 -5.25
N PHE A 168 -2.77 19.83 -5.77
CA PHE A 168 -2.31 20.97 -5.00
C PHE A 168 -3.52 21.79 -4.51
N ASN A 169 -3.39 22.36 -3.33
CA ASN A 169 -4.45 23.11 -2.71
C ASN A 169 -3.90 24.27 -1.91
N SER A 170 -4.61 25.39 -1.90
CA SER A 170 -4.34 26.49 -1.01
C SER A 170 -5.57 27.37 -0.86
N TRP A 171 -5.54 28.32 0.06
CA TRP A 171 -6.60 29.29 0.25
C TRP A 171 -6.87 30.07 -1.04
N CYS A 172 -8.12 30.07 -1.50
CA CYS A 172 -8.57 30.69 -2.74
C CYS A 172 -7.93 30.13 -4.03
N CYS A 173 -7.27 28.98 -3.96
CA CYS A 173 -6.69 28.24 -5.08
C CYS A 173 -6.86 26.74 -4.82
N GLU A 174 -8.10 26.31 -4.68
CA GLU A 174 -8.46 24.95 -4.34
C GLU A 174 -8.32 24.01 -5.55
N ALA A 175 -7.98 22.74 -5.29
CA ALA A 175 -7.98 21.65 -6.25
C ALA A 175 -7.20 21.93 -7.55
N GLN A 176 -5.96 22.39 -7.42
CA GLN A 176 -5.04 22.63 -8.55
C GLN A 176 -4.38 21.31 -8.97
N TRP A 177 -5.05 20.53 -9.80
CA TRP A 177 -4.54 19.25 -10.26
C TRP A 177 -3.36 19.43 -11.22
N GLN A 178 -2.26 18.75 -10.92
CA GLN A 178 -1.09 18.64 -11.80
C GLN A 178 -0.84 17.19 -12.16
N LYS A 179 -0.54 16.95 -13.42
CA LYS A 179 -0.21 15.64 -13.96
C LYS A 179 1.31 15.52 -14.15
N TYR A 180 1.88 14.45 -13.63
CA TYR A 180 3.28 14.10 -13.78
C TYR A 180 3.40 12.67 -14.30
N ASP A 181 4.33 12.41 -15.19
CA ASP A 181 4.74 11.03 -15.44
C ASP A 181 5.68 10.53 -14.32
N ALA A 182 5.73 9.23 -14.13
CA ALA A 182 6.51 8.62 -13.05
C ALA A 182 8.03 8.92 -13.16
N GLU A 183 8.57 9.13 -14.36
CA GLU A 183 9.97 9.52 -14.56
C GLU A 183 10.24 10.93 -14.04
N THR A 184 9.36 11.88 -14.33
CA THR A 184 9.47 13.27 -13.84
C THR A 184 9.47 13.32 -12.31
N LEU A 185 8.71 12.43 -11.65
CA LEU A 185 8.73 12.27 -10.19
C LEU A 185 9.90 11.41 -9.69
N ASN A 186 10.86 11.07 -10.57
CA ASN A 186 12.02 10.27 -10.26
C ASN A 186 11.69 8.88 -9.69
N LEU A 187 10.55 8.32 -10.09
CA LEU A 187 10.09 6.98 -9.69
C LEU A 187 10.60 5.87 -10.62
N ASN A 188 11.37 6.23 -11.64
CA ASN A 188 12.13 5.29 -12.44
C ASN A 188 13.13 4.59 -11.50
N GLY A 189 13.08 3.28 -11.42
CA GLY A 189 14.18 2.55 -10.81
C GLY A 189 15.47 3.00 -11.50
N MET A 190 16.29 3.82 -10.84
CA MET A 190 17.60 4.13 -11.41
C MET A 190 18.34 2.81 -11.61
N VAL A 191 18.26 2.32 -12.82
CA VAL A 191 19.15 1.28 -13.32
C VAL A 191 20.48 1.96 -13.53
N VAL A 192 21.27 2.08 -12.48
CA VAL A 192 22.71 2.24 -12.68
C VAL A 192 23.17 0.87 -13.17
N ASP A 193 23.48 0.78 -14.46
CA ASP A 193 24.06 -0.41 -15.06
C ASP A 193 25.14 -0.99 -14.15
N GLY A 194 24.92 -2.22 -13.66
CA GLY A 194 25.85 -2.93 -12.81
C GLY A 194 25.51 -2.95 -11.31
N PHE A 195 24.66 -2.05 -10.77
CA PHE A 195 24.27 -2.06 -9.37
C PHE A 195 22.87 -2.59 -9.10
N ASN A 196 22.05 -2.71 -10.12
CA ASN A 196 20.65 -3.07 -9.95
C ASN A 196 20.28 -4.44 -10.50
N HIS A 197 21.03 -5.48 -10.10
CA HIS A 197 20.63 -6.84 -10.40
C HIS A 197 19.30 -7.27 -9.77
N GLN A 198 18.71 -6.44 -8.90
CA GLN A 198 17.53 -6.79 -8.11
C GLN A 198 16.33 -5.85 -8.29
N GLY A 199 16.42 -4.84 -9.16
CA GLY A 199 15.27 -3.96 -9.43
C GLY A 199 14.89 -3.04 -8.26
N TYR A 200 15.83 -2.69 -7.38
CA TYR A 200 15.57 -1.73 -6.30
C TYR A 200 15.46 -0.31 -6.84
N GLY A 201 14.28 0.20 -6.94
CA GLY A 201 14.11 1.63 -7.03
C GLY A 201 14.35 2.26 -5.66
N LEU A 202 15.22 3.26 -5.61
CA LEU A 202 15.54 3.97 -4.36
C LEU A 202 14.59 5.11 -4.08
N ASN A 203 13.79 5.52 -5.07
CA ASN A 203 13.07 6.76 -5.05
C ASN A 203 11.63 6.59 -4.61
N ARG A 204 11.14 7.61 -3.93
CA ARG A 204 9.75 7.78 -3.57
C ARG A 204 9.29 9.20 -3.89
N TYR A 205 8.03 9.35 -4.14
CA TYR A 205 7.33 10.62 -4.15
C TYR A 205 6.23 10.59 -3.11
N CYS A 206 6.21 11.52 -2.19
CA CYS A 206 5.19 11.60 -1.16
C CYS A 206 4.66 13.02 -1.03
N TYR A 207 3.39 13.12 -0.64
CA TYR A 207 2.74 14.35 -0.25
C TYR A 207 1.82 14.06 0.94
N SER A 208 1.59 15.07 1.75
CA SER A 208 0.93 14.90 3.04
C SER A 208 0.20 16.14 3.49
N GLY A 209 -0.80 15.96 4.34
CA GLY A 209 -1.35 17.02 5.17
C GLY A 209 -0.77 16.95 6.57
N LYS A 210 -0.36 18.09 7.13
CA LYS A 210 0.18 18.19 8.48
C LYS A 210 -0.66 19.14 9.34
N GLY A 211 -0.77 18.83 10.63
CA GLY A 211 -1.52 19.63 11.59
C GLY A 211 -3.03 19.38 11.54
N THR A 212 -3.81 20.38 11.92
CA THR A 212 -5.28 20.28 12.05
C THR A 212 -6.03 20.64 10.77
N TRP A 213 -5.34 21.10 9.74
CA TRP A 213 -5.91 21.44 8.45
C TRP A 213 -5.44 20.45 7.39
N SER A 214 -6.19 19.39 7.21
CA SER A 214 -5.83 18.24 6.35
C SER A 214 -5.73 18.60 4.85
N THR A 215 -6.25 19.73 4.43
CA THR A 215 -6.27 20.19 3.02
C THR A 215 -5.42 21.43 2.77
N CYS A 216 -4.38 21.67 3.57
CA CYS A 216 -3.61 22.92 3.52
C CYS A 216 -2.82 23.11 2.22
N GLU A 217 -1.98 22.14 1.86
CA GLU A 217 -1.12 22.19 0.67
C GLU A 217 -1.58 21.26 -0.45
N TYR A 218 -2.24 20.17 -0.07
CA TYR A 218 -2.77 19.15 -0.96
C TYR A 218 -4.14 18.70 -0.47
N LEU A 219 -4.96 18.22 -1.39
CA LEU A 219 -6.13 17.42 -1.01
C LEU A 219 -5.68 16.00 -0.64
N PRO A 220 -6.33 15.34 0.35
CA PRO A 220 -6.01 13.99 0.77
C PRO A 220 -6.52 12.95 -0.24
N MET A 221 -6.12 13.06 -1.49
CA MET A 221 -6.54 12.22 -2.60
C MET A 221 -5.49 12.19 -3.70
N GLY A 222 -5.64 11.30 -4.66
CA GLY A 222 -4.75 11.23 -5.82
C GLY A 222 -5.23 10.22 -6.84
N ILE A 223 -4.56 10.23 -7.99
CA ILE A 223 -4.86 9.34 -9.12
C ILE A 223 -3.55 8.80 -9.68
N ALA A 224 -3.54 7.50 -10.00
CA ALA A 224 -2.49 6.87 -10.80
C ALA A 224 -3.14 6.19 -12.00
N GLU A 225 -2.70 6.54 -13.21
CA GLU A 225 -3.22 6.04 -14.47
C GLU A 225 -2.16 5.24 -15.21
N ASP A 226 -2.47 4.03 -15.64
CA ASP A 226 -1.66 3.26 -16.57
C ASP A 226 -2.12 3.53 -18.00
N ARG A 227 -1.32 4.28 -18.76
CA ARG A 227 -1.65 4.66 -20.14
C ARG A 227 -1.68 3.47 -21.13
N GLU A 228 -1.06 2.36 -20.77
CA GLU A 228 -1.02 1.18 -21.63
C GLU A 228 -2.26 0.30 -21.46
N THR A 229 -2.70 0.09 -20.23
CA THR A 229 -3.86 -0.75 -19.90
C THR A 229 -5.15 0.04 -19.72
N GLY A 230 -5.07 1.35 -19.49
CA GLY A 230 -6.19 2.22 -19.16
C GLY A 230 -6.67 2.08 -17.73
N GLU A 231 -6.01 1.24 -16.90
CA GLU A 231 -6.37 1.09 -15.50
C GLU A 231 -6.04 2.34 -14.70
N THR A 232 -6.99 2.77 -13.89
CA THR A 232 -6.86 3.99 -13.10
C THR A 232 -7.20 3.71 -11.65
N TYR A 233 -6.27 4.02 -10.75
CA TYR A 233 -6.45 3.97 -9.31
C TYR A 233 -6.75 5.37 -8.80
N ILE A 234 -7.90 5.53 -8.16
CA ILE A 234 -8.30 6.78 -7.49
C ILE A 234 -8.40 6.49 -6.01
N PHE A 235 -7.81 7.33 -5.18
CA PHE A 235 -7.91 7.19 -3.73
C PHE A 235 -8.27 8.51 -3.05
N GLN A 236 -8.84 8.38 -1.86
CA GLN A 236 -9.07 9.45 -0.90
C GLN A 236 -8.70 8.94 0.49
N ILE A 237 -8.02 9.77 1.28
CA ILE A 237 -7.72 9.49 2.69
C ILE A 237 -8.71 10.26 3.54
N GLU A 238 -9.56 9.54 4.26
CA GLU A 238 -10.61 10.10 5.12
C GLU A 238 -10.06 10.41 6.52
N SER A 239 -9.12 11.35 6.57
CA SER A 239 -8.54 11.85 7.82
C SER A 239 -8.76 13.35 7.95
N SER A 240 -9.31 13.79 9.10
CA SER A 240 -9.44 15.20 9.43
C SER A 240 -8.17 15.83 10.00
N GLY A 241 -7.15 15.03 10.22
CA GLY A 241 -5.83 15.43 10.74
C GLY A 241 -4.72 15.22 9.73
N GLN A 242 -3.65 14.63 10.22
CA GLN A 242 -2.49 14.34 9.41
C GLN A 242 -2.71 13.10 8.55
N TRP A 243 -2.11 13.09 7.38
CA TRP A 243 -2.16 11.97 6.44
C TRP A 243 -0.94 11.98 5.54
N LEU A 244 -0.65 10.83 4.94
CA LEU A 244 0.45 10.66 4.00
C LEU A 244 0.01 9.78 2.83
N ALA A 245 0.33 10.20 1.61
CA ALA A 245 0.30 9.38 0.42
C ALA A 245 1.73 9.25 -0.14
N GLU A 246 2.15 8.04 -0.41
CA GLU A 246 3.48 7.74 -0.92
C GLU A 246 3.40 6.81 -2.12
N TYR A 247 4.05 7.22 -3.21
CA TYR A 247 4.38 6.37 -4.34
C TYR A 247 5.86 6.02 -4.29
N GLY A 248 6.21 4.80 -4.61
CA GLY A 248 7.62 4.42 -4.70
C GLY A 248 7.83 3.21 -5.58
N SER A 249 9.06 3.06 -6.04
CA SER A 249 9.44 1.86 -6.77
C SER A 249 9.62 0.69 -5.81
N ALA A 250 8.98 -0.43 -6.12
CA ALA A 250 9.14 -1.68 -5.40
C ALA A 250 10.17 -2.57 -6.09
N GLN A 251 10.71 -3.52 -5.35
CA GLN A 251 11.58 -4.53 -5.92
C GLN A 251 10.84 -5.35 -7.00
N GLY A 252 11.54 -5.67 -8.07
CA GLY A 252 10.96 -6.43 -9.19
C GLY A 252 10.27 -5.57 -10.24
N GLY A 253 10.52 -4.24 -10.22
CA GLY A 253 10.07 -3.35 -11.29
C GLY A 253 8.61 -2.94 -11.19
N ASN A 254 8.05 -2.89 -9.98
CA ASN A 254 6.69 -2.43 -9.72
C ASN A 254 6.67 -1.05 -9.07
N LEU A 255 5.53 -0.38 -9.20
CA LEU A 255 5.21 0.83 -8.45
C LEU A 255 4.29 0.45 -7.28
N TYR A 256 4.59 0.94 -6.08
CA TYR A 256 3.67 0.81 -4.95
C TYR A 256 2.96 2.12 -4.64
N LEU A 257 1.82 1.99 -3.99
CA LEU A 257 1.06 3.04 -3.35
C LEU A 257 0.86 2.68 -1.88
N ALA A 258 1.30 3.57 -0.98
CA ALA A 258 1.06 3.46 0.46
C ALA A 258 0.26 4.67 0.94
N LEU A 259 -0.83 4.44 1.65
CA LEU A 259 -1.72 5.46 2.20
C LEU A 259 -1.80 5.31 3.71
N SER A 260 -1.79 6.43 4.42
CA SER A 260 -1.94 6.44 5.87
C SER A 260 -2.74 7.67 6.32
N GLY A 261 -3.71 7.46 7.19
CA GLY A 261 -4.37 8.51 7.97
C GLY A 261 -3.67 8.81 9.29
N ALA A 262 -2.50 8.19 9.52
CA ALA A 262 -1.68 8.39 10.70
C ALA A 262 -0.36 9.08 10.31
N THR A 263 0.23 9.77 11.25
CA THR A 263 1.39 10.61 11.00
C THR A 263 2.67 9.87 10.73
N GLU A 264 3.50 10.47 9.93
CA GLU A 264 4.94 10.26 9.93
C GLU A 264 5.58 10.82 11.20
N GLN A 265 6.74 10.31 11.51
CA GLN A 265 7.58 10.45 12.71
C GLN A 265 7.66 11.82 13.42
N GLU A 266 7.25 12.92 12.84
CA GLU A 266 7.52 14.23 13.43
C GLU A 266 6.67 14.56 14.65
N HIS A 267 5.51 13.92 14.87
CA HIS A 267 4.57 14.30 15.91
C HIS A 267 3.79 13.16 16.58
N GLY A 268 4.07 11.90 16.27
CA GLY A 268 3.18 10.85 16.70
C GLY A 268 3.84 9.68 17.42
N TRP A 269 3.72 9.67 18.72
CA TRP A 269 3.76 8.45 19.48
C TRP A 269 2.32 8.04 19.73
N TYR A 270 1.91 6.93 19.12
CA TYR A 270 0.72 6.22 19.58
C TYR A 270 1.16 5.26 20.68
N LYS A 271 0.57 5.42 21.84
CA LYS A 271 0.88 4.61 23.00
C LYS A 271 -0.25 3.60 23.26
#